data_b1b116a8e6602b0ea872184d1a333566
#
_entry.id   b1b116a8e6602b0ea872184d1a333566
#
_cell.length_a   1.000
_cell.length_b   1.000
_cell.length_c   1.000
_cell.angle_alpha   90.00
_cell.angle_beta   90.00
_cell.angle_gamma   90.00
#
_symmetry.space_group_name_H-M   'P 1'
#
loop_
_entity.id
_entity.type
_entity.pdbx_description
1 polymer ?
#
loop_
_entity_poly.entity_id
_entity_poly.type
_entity_poly.pdbx_seq_one_letter_code
_entity_poly.pdbx_strand_id
1 'polypeptide(L)'
;MAILKNCDGTTRRDCLKLGLGGLVAGGFLGSLEARAIANEQRAKNREADACILIWLDGGPTHYETFDPKPLAPVEIRGQFEAIQTKVSGVHYSKHMKKMAAIADKLAVVRSIRHNQGNHGAGNHYMMTGAPPRIPVGCGAFVSFHPSLGSVVAKELGAPNGLPPYFSMPRMSRSGGPNFLGAKYAPFVVSDDPNRKSFRVRDVALPSGLDGGDFSVRKDIRSSIDKMLRMNDEVAGDPAMAFDEFYDQGFELISSKEAQAAFDIGKEDGATRTAFGRNPFGQRALLARRLVQAGVPFVTLYEGGWDHHVGIFDALDKRLPSFESSIAALIN
;
A
#
# COMPACT_ATOMS: atom_id res chain seq x y z
N MET A 1 21.68 33.83 2.32
CA MET A 1 20.86 33.14 3.34
C MET A 1 19.68 32.49 2.63
N ALA A 2 19.69 31.16 2.50
CA ALA A 2 18.63 30.45 1.77
C ALA A 2 17.33 30.50 2.59
N ILE A 3 16.25 31.01 2.00
CA ILE A 3 14.91 31.04 2.62
C ILE A 3 14.38 29.60 2.61
N LEU A 4 14.33 28.98 3.78
CA LEU A 4 13.73 27.65 3.95
C LEU A 4 12.22 27.76 3.72
N LYS A 5 11.73 27.05 2.70
CA LYS A 5 10.30 26.88 2.38
C LYS A 5 9.85 25.47 2.79
N ASN A 6 8.61 25.33 3.19
CA ASN A 6 7.98 24.00 3.38
C ASN A 6 7.57 23.38 2.02
N CYS A 7 6.99 22.19 2.04
CA CYS A 7 6.55 21.47 0.84
C CYS A 7 5.51 22.22 -0.01
N ASP A 8 4.76 23.14 0.61
CA ASP A 8 3.74 23.99 -0.05
C ASP A 8 4.31 25.33 -0.54
N GLY A 9 5.64 25.50 -0.46
CA GLY A 9 6.32 26.72 -0.89
C GLY A 9 6.21 27.91 0.05
N THR A 10 5.57 27.76 1.23
CA THR A 10 5.38 28.81 2.23
C THR A 10 6.62 28.97 3.12
N THR A 11 6.96 30.21 3.45
CA THR A 11 8.06 30.54 4.38
C THR A 11 7.54 30.69 5.81
N ARG A 12 8.44 30.55 6.81
CA ARG A 12 8.10 30.83 8.23
C ARG A 12 7.53 32.24 8.42
N ARG A 13 7.99 33.19 7.60
CA ARG A 13 7.50 34.60 7.63
C ARG A 13 6.07 34.69 7.09
N ASP A 14 5.71 33.89 6.10
CA ASP A 14 4.35 33.80 5.56
C ASP A 14 3.40 33.17 6.58
N CYS A 15 3.84 32.14 7.30
CA CYS A 15 3.09 31.55 8.42
C CYS A 15 2.85 32.54 9.56
N LEU A 16 3.85 33.35 9.91
CA LEU A 16 3.70 34.38 10.93
C LEU A 16 2.77 35.51 10.49
N LYS A 17 2.83 35.93 9.23
CA LYS A 17 1.92 36.94 8.66
C LYS A 17 0.48 36.44 8.58
N LEU A 18 0.30 35.17 8.19
CA LEU A 18 -1.02 34.50 8.21
C LEU A 18 -1.55 34.34 9.63
N GLY A 19 -0.70 33.98 10.59
CA GLY A 19 -1.07 33.84 12.00
C GLY A 19 -1.51 35.17 12.62
N LEU A 20 -0.78 36.28 12.40
CA LEU A 20 -1.14 37.59 12.88
C LEU A 20 -2.33 38.20 12.09
N GLY A 21 -2.36 38.02 10.76
CA GLY A 21 -3.45 38.51 9.92
C GLY A 21 -4.76 37.76 10.16
N GLY A 22 -4.69 36.46 10.46
CA GLY A 22 -5.85 35.62 10.77
C GLY A 22 -6.51 35.96 12.12
N LEU A 23 -5.72 36.41 13.11
CA LEU A 23 -6.25 36.89 14.39
C LEU A 23 -7.02 38.23 14.25
N VAL A 24 -6.67 39.03 13.26
CA VAL A 24 -7.25 40.35 13.05
C VAL A 24 -8.42 40.35 12.05
N ALA A 25 -8.48 39.38 11.13
CA ALA A 25 -9.42 39.35 9.99
C ALA A 25 -10.48 38.25 10.06
N GLY A 26 -10.96 37.87 11.22
CA GLY A 26 -12.13 36.95 11.33
C GLY A 26 -11.82 35.43 11.31
N GLY A 27 -10.66 35.11 11.79
CA GLY A 27 -10.60 33.88 12.56
C GLY A 27 -10.13 32.59 11.96
N PHE A 28 -9.53 31.90 12.86
CA PHE A 28 -9.18 30.50 12.81
C PHE A 28 -10.31 29.57 12.24
N LEU A 29 -11.58 29.90 12.51
CA LEU A 29 -12.75 29.19 11.97
C LEU A 29 -12.86 29.31 10.44
N GLY A 30 -12.68 30.49 9.86
CA GLY A 30 -12.72 30.67 8.40
C GLY A 30 -11.58 29.94 7.66
N SER A 31 -10.41 29.77 8.31
CA SER A 31 -9.32 28.97 7.75
C SER A 31 -9.60 27.47 7.80
N LEU A 32 -10.34 27.00 8.80
CA LEU A 32 -10.78 25.61 8.89
C LEU A 32 -11.89 25.29 7.87
N GLU A 33 -12.84 26.20 7.69
CA GLU A 33 -13.87 26.09 6.66
C GLU A 33 -13.27 26.11 5.24
N ALA A 34 -12.34 27.03 4.96
CA ALA A 34 -11.63 27.07 3.68
C ALA A 34 -10.82 25.78 3.42
N ARG A 35 -10.21 25.19 4.45
CA ARG A 35 -9.53 23.90 4.35
C ARG A 35 -10.53 22.76 4.12
N ALA A 36 -11.65 22.75 4.80
CA ALA A 36 -12.70 21.74 4.61
C ALA A 36 -13.27 21.79 3.18
N ILE A 37 -13.57 23.00 2.67
CA ILE A 37 -14.04 23.22 1.29
C ILE A 37 -12.97 22.81 0.27
N ALA A 38 -11.70 23.16 0.50
CA ALA A 38 -10.60 22.78 -0.38
C ALA A 38 -10.38 21.26 -0.40
N ASN A 39 -10.52 20.58 0.74
CA ASN A 39 -10.43 19.12 0.83
C ASN A 39 -11.62 18.45 0.14
N GLU A 40 -12.82 19.01 0.27
CA GLU A 40 -14.01 18.50 -0.41
C GLU A 40 -13.93 18.66 -1.94
N GLN A 41 -13.41 19.80 -2.41
CA GLN A 41 -13.14 20.01 -3.83
C GLN A 41 -12.03 19.10 -4.38
N ARG A 42 -10.95 18.87 -3.61
CA ARG A 42 -9.91 17.89 -3.94
C ARG A 42 -10.45 16.47 -3.98
N ALA A 43 -11.34 16.11 -3.07
CA ALA A 43 -12.00 14.79 -3.07
C ALA A 43 -12.89 14.59 -4.29
N LYS A 44 -13.59 15.63 -4.76
CA LYS A 44 -14.42 15.59 -5.98
C LYS A 44 -13.62 15.52 -7.27
N ASN A 45 -12.38 16.00 -7.27
CA ASN A 45 -11.47 16.04 -8.43
C ASN A 45 -10.43 14.92 -8.43
N ARG A 46 -10.62 13.83 -7.65
CA ARG A 46 -9.70 12.70 -7.67
C ARG A 46 -9.78 11.97 -9.01
N GLU A 47 -8.65 11.79 -9.65
CA GLU A 47 -8.53 10.99 -10.88
C GLU A 47 -8.46 9.49 -10.60
N ALA A 48 -8.09 9.09 -9.35
CA ALA A 48 -8.02 7.71 -8.90
C ALA A 48 -8.57 7.57 -7.49
N ASP A 49 -9.39 6.54 -7.25
CA ASP A 49 -9.97 6.24 -5.94
C ASP A 49 -9.10 5.36 -5.07
N ALA A 50 -8.22 4.55 -5.67
CA ALA A 50 -7.37 3.61 -4.96
C ALA A 50 -6.07 3.31 -5.70
N CYS A 51 -5.11 2.75 -4.96
CA CYS A 51 -3.82 2.29 -5.49
C CYS A 51 -3.51 0.87 -5.00
N ILE A 52 -3.14 -0.01 -5.92
CA ILE A 52 -2.55 -1.31 -5.61
C ILE A 52 -1.06 -1.23 -5.95
N LEU A 53 -0.21 -1.16 -4.93
CA LEU A 53 1.25 -1.16 -5.08
C LEU A 53 1.77 -2.59 -5.13
N ILE A 54 2.34 -3.02 -6.23
CA ILE A 54 3.06 -4.30 -6.34
C ILE A 54 4.53 -4.04 -6.06
N TRP A 55 4.98 -4.42 -4.87
CA TRP A 55 6.35 -4.22 -4.42
C TRP A 55 7.19 -5.46 -4.66
N LEU A 56 8.15 -5.36 -5.58
CA LEU A 56 9.07 -6.45 -5.94
C LEU A 56 10.38 -6.29 -5.16
N ASP A 57 10.44 -6.93 -3.98
CA ASP A 57 11.57 -6.76 -3.07
C ASP A 57 12.82 -7.50 -3.57
N GLY A 58 13.93 -6.78 -3.57
CA GLY A 58 15.20 -7.22 -4.13
C GLY A 58 15.53 -6.58 -5.48
N GLY A 59 14.52 -6.05 -6.19
CA GLY A 59 14.68 -5.35 -7.45
C GLY A 59 14.78 -6.28 -8.66
N PRO A 60 13.68 -6.50 -9.39
CA PRO A 60 13.71 -7.26 -10.64
C PRO A 60 14.57 -6.54 -11.67
N THR A 61 15.23 -7.32 -12.52
CA THR A 61 15.93 -6.77 -13.67
C THR A 61 14.96 -6.10 -14.65
N HIS A 62 15.29 -4.90 -15.09
CA HIS A 62 14.50 -4.19 -16.10
C HIS A 62 14.76 -4.72 -17.52
N TYR A 63 15.97 -5.27 -17.78
CA TYR A 63 16.35 -5.81 -19.09
C TYR A 63 15.51 -7.05 -19.46
N GLU A 64 15.25 -7.93 -18.52
CA GLU A 64 14.48 -9.15 -18.72
C GLU A 64 12.98 -8.97 -18.50
N THR A 65 12.51 -7.72 -18.35
CA THR A 65 11.08 -7.38 -18.17
C THR A 65 10.62 -6.29 -19.16
N PHE A 66 10.58 -5.04 -18.74
CA PHE A 66 9.93 -3.92 -19.46
C PHE A 66 10.90 -3.10 -20.32
N ASP A 67 12.20 -3.34 -20.25
CA ASP A 67 13.19 -2.54 -20.96
C ASP A 67 14.30 -3.40 -21.60
N PRO A 68 13.97 -4.44 -22.39
CA PRO A 68 14.97 -5.17 -23.14
C PRO A 68 15.67 -4.22 -24.11
N LYS A 69 16.96 -4.39 -24.31
CA LYS A 69 17.78 -3.59 -25.19
C LYS A 69 18.06 -4.36 -26.48
N PRO A 70 17.07 -4.57 -27.40
CA PRO A 70 17.20 -5.52 -28.51
C PRO A 70 18.35 -5.22 -29.45
N LEU A 71 18.77 -3.97 -29.55
CA LEU A 71 19.89 -3.54 -30.40
C LEU A 71 21.24 -3.51 -29.65
N ALA A 72 21.27 -3.78 -28.36
CA ALA A 72 22.51 -3.83 -27.59
C ALA A 72 23.26 -5.16 -27.81
N PRO A 73 24.58 -5.21 -27.54
CA PRO A 73 25.34 -6.45 -27.51
C PRO A 73 24.73 -7.47 -26.53
N VAL A 74 25.01 -8.75 -26.76
CA VAL A 74 24.42 -9.86 -25.98
C VAL A 74 24.74 -9.77 -24.48
N GLU A 75 25.88 -9.21 -24.13
CA GLU A 75 26.33 -8.98 -22.75
C GLU A 75 25.43 -7.99 -22.01
N ILE A 76 24.71 -7.14 -22.72
CA ILE A 76 23.76 -6.16 -22.16
C ILE A 76 22.34 -6.64 -22.29
N ARG A 77 21.92 -7.08 -23.50
CA ARG A 77 20.52 -7.47 -23.74
C ARG A 77 20.13 -8.83 -23.17
N GLY A 78 21.11 -9.61 -22.73
CA GLY A 78 20.88 -10.94 -22.14
C GLY A 78 20.41 -11.99 -23.16
N GLN A 79 19.95 -13.12 -22.63
CA GLN A 79 19.55 -14.30 -23.42
C GLN A 79 18.09 -14.24 -23.89
N PHE A 80 17.25 -13.41 -23.25
CA PHE A 80 15.83 -13.35 -23.59
C PHE A 80 15.58 -12.49 -24.81
N GLU A 81 14.80 -13.02 -25.72
CA GLU A 81 14.32 -12.27 -26.87
C GLU A 81 13.37 -11.14 -26.45
N ALA A 82 13.44 -10.05 -27.21
CA ALA A 82 12.48 -8.96 -27.08
C ALA A 82 11.27 -9.21 -28.01
N ILE A 83 10.08 -8.99 -27.48
CA ILE A 83 8.84 -9.08 -28.27
C ILE A 83 8.24 -7.69 -28.46
N GLN A 84 7.61 -7.48 -29.62
CA GLN A 84 6.84 -6.28 -29.91
C GLN A 84 5.62 -6.22 -29.00
N THR A 85 5.36 -5.03 -28.44
CA THR A 85 4.14 -4.76 -27.70
C THR A 85 3.04 -4.21 -28.61
N LYS A 86 1.83 -4.03 -28.04
CA LYS A 86 0.72 -3.34 -28.73
C LYS A 86 1.07 -1.89 -29.12
N VAL A 87 2.04 -1.27 -28.44
CA VAL A 87 2.52 0.08 -28.75
C VAL A 87 3.71 -0.02 -29.70
N SER A 88 3.60 0.62 -30.86
CA SER A 88 4.67 0.59 -31.88
C SER A 88 5.99 1.11 -31.32
N GLY A 89 7.10 0.39 -31.62
CA GLY A 89 8.44 0.74 -31.17
C GLY A 89 8.74 0.41 -29.69
N VAL A 90 7.78 -0.08 -28.93
CA VAL A 90 7.97 -0.50 -27.54
C VAL A 90 8.10 -2.03 -27.49
N HIS A 91 9.14 -2.51 -26.84
CA HIS A 91 9.45 -3.93 -26.70
C HIS A 91 9.50 -4.32 -25.22
N TYR A 92 9.01 -5.52 -24.92
CA TYR A 92 9.17 -6.19 -23.61
C TYR A 92 9.90 -7.52 -23.80
N SER A 93 10.34 -8.14 -22.70
CA SER A 93 10.92 -9.47 -22.75
C SER A 93 9.89 -10.53 -23.19
N LYS A 94 10.36 -11.61 -23.81
CA LYS A 94 9.56 -12.74 -24.33
C LYS A 94 8.55 -13.33 -23.30
N HIS A 95 8.83 -13.18 -22.02
CA HIS A 95 7.98 -13.67 -20.94
C HIS A 95 6.84 -12.74 -20.55
N MET A 96 6.82 -11.52 -21.09
CA MET A 96 5.83 -10.48 -20.75
C MET A 96 4.72 -10.40 -21.82
N LYS A 97 4.27 -11.54 -22.36
CA LYS A 97 3.34 -11.59 -23.51
C LYS A 97 1.99 -10.93 -23.26
N LYS A 98 1.37 -11.20 -22.11
CA LYS A 98 0.07 -10.62 -21.75
C LYS A 98 0.20 -9.14 -21.42
N MET A 99 1.28 -8.75 -20.76
CA MET A 99 1.59 -7.35 -20.50
C MET A 99 1.91 -6.59 -21.80
N ALA A 100 2.60 -7.21 -22.75
CA ALA A 100 2.85 -6.64 -24.06
C ALA A 100 1.54 -6.40 -24.85
N ALA A 101 0.57 -7.31 -24.73
CA ALA A 101 -0.75 -7.18 -25.37
C ALA A 101 -1.61 -6.03 -24.80
N ILE A 102 -1.33 -5.56 -23.59
CA ILE A 102 -2.03 -4.45 -22.93
C ILE A 102 -1.13 -3.24 -22.68
N ALA A 103 -0.01 -3.13 -23.39
CA ALA A 103 0.97 -2.07 -23.20
C ALA A 103 0.41 -0.66 -23.39
N ASP A 104 -0.67 -0.51 -24.14
CA ASP A 104 -1.40 0.74 -24.32
C ASP A 104 -2.14 1.22 -23.04
N LYS A 105 -2.30 0.34 -22.05
CA LYS A 105 -2.84 0.67 -20.72
C LYS A 105 -1.74 1.01 -19.70
N LEU A 106 -0.47 0.96 -20.08
CA LEU A 106 0.68 1.03 -19.18
C LEU A 106 1.50 2.29 -19.41
N ALA A 107 1.91 2.93 -18.32
CA ALA A 107 2.96 3.94 -18.33
C ALA A 107 4.24 3.34 -17.71
N VAL A 108 5.29 3.17 -18.51
CA VAL A 108 6.57 2.62 -18.05
C VAL A 108 7.59 3.73 -17.88
N VAL A 109 7.94 4.06 -16.65
CA VAL A 109 8.93 5.08 -16.32
C VAL A 109 10.30 4.43 -16.19
N ARG A 110 11.17 4.57 -17.21
CA ARG A 110 12.51 3.97 -17.27
C ARG A 110 13.62 4.86 -16.72
N SER A 111 13.31 6.08 -16.31
CA SER A 111 14.28 7.09 -15.85
C SER A 111 14.39 7.23 -14.34
N ILE A 112 13.68 6.39 -13.55
CA ILE A 112 13.77 6.44 -12.10
C ILE A 112 15.15 5.98 -11.64
N ARG A 113 15.82 6.83 -10.85
CA ARG A 113 17.12 6.54 -10.25
C ARG A 113 17.26 7.23 -8.89
N HIS A 114 18.10 6.69 -8.05
CA HIS A 114 18.49 7.28 -6.79
C HIS A 114 19.96 6.91 -6.46
N ASN A 115 20.51 7.51 -5.42
CA ASN A 115 21.90 7.33 -5.00
C ASN A 115 22.07 6.29 -3.87
N GLN A 116 21.07 5.46 -3.59
CA GLN A 116 21.13 4.44 -2.54
C GLN A 116 21.55 3.10 -3.13
N GLY A 117 22.69 2.56 -2.66
CA GLY A 117 23.32 1.36 -3.23
C GLY A 117 23.00 0.04 -2.54
N ASN A 118 22.02 0.00 -1.63
CA ASN A 118 21.62 -1.24 -0.95
C ASN A 118 20.10 -1.33 -0.74
N HIS A 119 19.61 -2.56 -0.48
CA HIS A 119 18.17 -2.83 -0.36
C HIS A 119 17.49 -2.06 0.79
N GLY A 120 18.13 -1.90 1.94
CA GLY A 120 17.55 -1.17 3.07
C GLY A 120 17.30 0.29 2.74
N ALA A 121 18.32 0.98 2.24
CA ALA A 121 18.26 2.38 1.89
C ALA A 121 17.40 2.64 0.62
N GLY A 122 17.54 1.79 -0.39
CA GLY A 122 16.74 1.88 -1.62
C GLY A 122 15.26 1.67 -1.37
N ASN A 123 14.88 0.65 -0.59
CA ASN A 123 13.49 0.43 -0.17
C ASN A 123 12.93 1.64 0.58
N HIS A 124 13.71 2.19 1.52
CA HIS A 124 13.28 3.38 2.26
C HIS A 124 12.99 4.54 1.30
N TYR A 125 13.92 4.83 0.39
CA TYR A 125 13.76 5.95 -0.54
C TYR A 125 12.54 5.79 -1.44
N MET A 126 12.36 4.60 -2.02
CA MET A 126 11.24 4.33 -2.93
C MET A 126 9.89 4.25 -2.23
N MET A 127 9.83 3.72 -1.00
CA MET A 127 8.57 3.60 -0.24
C MET A 127 8.10 4.90 0.40
N THR A 128 9.02 5.84 0.64
CA THR A 128 8.74 7.06 1.42
C THR A 128 8.93 8.35 0.63
N GLY A 129 9.59 8.30 -0.54
CA GLY A 129 9.98 9.48 -1.32
C GLY A 129 11.15 10.28 -0.75
N ALA A 130 11.79 9.80 0.34
CA ALA A 130 12.89 10.49 1.01
C ALA A 130 14.08 9.55 1.28
N PRO A 131 15.33 10.03 1.16
CA PRO A 131 16.49 9.24 1.52
C PRO A 131 16.51 8.96 3.03
N PRO A 132 17.13 7.87 3.48
CA PRO A 132 17.34 7.62 4.90
C PRO A 132 18.21 8.73 5.52
N ARG A 133 17.92 9.09 6.77
CA ARG A 133 18.63 10.18 7.49
C ARG A 133 20.03 9.81 7.93
N ILE A 134 20.29 8.52 8.05
CA ILE A 134 21.59 7.95 8.44
C ILE A 134 21.91 6.77 7.50
N PRO A 135 23.17 6.33 7.40
CA PRO A 135 23.54 5.13 6.67
C PRO A 135 22.74 3.91 7.16
N VAL A 136 22.19 3.15 6.22
CA VAL A 136 21.36 1.98 6.48
C VAL A 136 22.04 0.75 5.91
N GLY A 137 22.14 -0.31 6.70
CA GLY A 137 22.69 -1.59 6.27
C GLY A 137 21.81 -2.30 5.24
N CYS A 138 22.43 -3.16 4.45
CA CYS A 138 21.73 -4.00 3.50
C CYS A 138 20.73 -4.90 4.25
N GLY A 139 19.47 -4.93 3.81
CA GLY A 139 18.43 -5.74 4.43
C GLY A 139 17.80 -5.16 5.69
N ALA A 140 18.25 -4.01 6.18
CA ALA A 140 17.68 -3.39 7.37
C ALA A 140 16.21 -3.01 7.21
N PHE A 141 15.42 -3.23 8.28
CA PHE A 141 14.05 -2.78 8.42
C PHE A 141 14.05 -1.46 9.20
N VAL A 142 14.32 -0.36 8.51
CA VAL A 142 14.31 0.98 9.11
C VAL A 142 13.32 1.87 8.41
N SER A 143 12.74 2.78 9.16
CA SER A 143 11.86 3.80 8.61
C SER A 143 12.13 5.11 9.34
N PHE A 144 12.42 6.17 8.59
CA PHE A 144 12.57 7.54 9.10
C PHE A 144 11.41 8.44 8.68
N HIS A 145 10.63 7.96 7.73
CA HIS A 145 9.48 8.64 7.15
C HIS A 145 8.33 7.66 6.96
N PRO A 146 7.08 8.11 6.97
CA PRO A 146 5.94 7.25 6.67
C PRO A 146 5.98 6.76 5.23
N SER A 147 5.47 5.56 5.01
CA SER A 147 5.26 5.03 3.67
C SER A 147 4.14 5.76 2.94
N LEU A 148 4.14 5.67 1.60
CA LEU A 148 3.04 6.18 0.76
C LEU A 148 1.68 5.66 1.22
N GLY A 149 1.57 4.35 1.53
CA GLY A 149 0.32 3.75 2.00
C GLY A 149 -0.16 4.32 3.33
N SER A 150 0.76 4.59 4.26
CA SER A 150 0.42 5.20 5.54
C SER A 150 -0.02 6.67 5.41
N VAL A 151 0.56 7.40 4.47
CA VAL A 151 0.10 8.76 4.14
C VAL A 151 -1.31 8.72 3.57
N VAL A 152 -1.57 7.85 2.59
CA VAL A 152 -2.91 7.66 2.00
C VAL A 152 -3.93 7.25 3.08
N ALA A 153 -3.55 6.33 3.97
CA ALA A 153 -4.41 5.90 5.06
C ALA A 153 -4.82 7.06 5.97
N LYS A 154 -3.90 7.97 6.26
CA LYS A 154 -4.17 9.15 7.08
C LYS A 154 -5.09 10.16 6.37
N GLU A 155 -4.87 10.40 5.09
CA GLU A 155 -5.57 11.46 4.36
C GLU A 155 -6.96 11.05 3.86
N LEU A 156 -7.17 9.77 3.55
CA LEU A 156 -8.41 9.31 2.92
C LEU A 156 -9.31 8.49 3.84
N GLY A 157 -8.75 7.73 4.80
CA GLY A 157 -9.54 6.75 5.55
C GLY A 157 -10.08 5.62 4.66
N ALA A 158 -11.02 4.85 5.17
CA ALA A 158 -11.78 3.85 4.40
C ALA A 158 -13.20 3.71 4.94
N PRO A 159 -14.19 3.35 4.09
CA PRO A 159 -15.57 3.13 4.52
C PRO A 159 -15.74 1.78 5.22
N ASN A 160 -16.90 1.61 5.87
CA ASN A 160 -17.42 0.32 6.34
C ASN A 160 -16.52 -0.41 7.35
N GLY A 161 -15.76 0.31 8.16
CA GLY A 161 -14.86 -0.27 9.15
C GLY A 161 -13.64 -1.01 8.57
N LEU A 162 -13.38 -0.87 7.27
CA LEU A 162 -12.17 -1.41 6.64
C LEU A 162 -10.94 -0.60 7.03
N PRO A 163 -9.82 -1.23 7.37
CA PRO A 163 -8.54 -0.54 7.44
C PRO A 163 -8.21 0.15 6.11
N PRO A 164 -7.75 1.40 6.13
CA PRO A 164 -7.48 2.15 4.89
C PRO A 164 -6.21 1.71 4.16
N TYR A 165 -5.37 0.88 4.78
CA TYR A 165 -4.14 0.37 4.19
C TYR A 165 -3.95 -1.11 4.50
N PHE A 166 -3.78 -1.93 3.47
CA PHE A 166 -3.48 -3.36 3.57
C PHE A 166 -2.11 -3.70 3.01
N SER A 167 -1.45 -4.70 3.59
CA SER A 167 -0.21 -5.28 3.04
C SER A 167 -0.25 -6.80 3.07
N MET A 168 0.11 -7.45 1.98
CA MET A 168 0.05 -8.91 1.82
C MET A 168 1.33 -9.46 1.19
N PRO A 169 1.90 -10.56 1.67
CA PRO A 169 1.54 -11.31 2.89
C PRO A 169 2.17 -10.72 4.15
N ARG A 170 2.94 -9.68 4.04
CA ARG A 170 3.64 -8.98 5.12
C ARG A 170 3.86 -7.52 4.77
N MET A 171 4.15 -6.71 5.75
CA MET A 171 4.58 -5.34 5.51
C MET A 171 5.95 -5.33 4.81
N SER A 172 6.09 -4.50 3.80
CA SER A 172 7.39 -4.24 3.15
C SER A 172 8.33 -3.48 4.09
N ARG A 173 9.63 -3.54 3.80
CA ARG A 173 10.60 -2.66 4.47
C ARG A 173 10.18 -1.22 4.28
N SER A 174 10.28 -0.41 5.32
CA SER A 174 9.81 0.99 5.32
C SER A 174 8.34 1.18 4.90
N GLY A 175 7.52 0.14 4.97
CA GLY A 175 6.09 0.18 4.63
C GLY A 175 5.19 0.68 5.77
N GLY A 176 5.76 1.09 6.90
CA GLY A 176 5.03 1.50 8.09
C GLY A 176 4.75 3.00 8.19
N PRO A 177 4.02 3.41 9.24
CA PRO A 177 3.52 4.76 9.42
C PRO A 177 4.53 5.74 10.02
N ASN A 178 5.61 5.25 10.63
CA ASN A 178 6.61 6.06 11.35
C ASN A 178 5.93 7.08 12.29
N PHE A 179 6.27 8.39 12.16
CA PHE A 179 5.75 9.44 13.04
C PHE A 179 4.25 9.77 12.87
N LEU A 180 3.55 9.16 11.90
CA LEU A 180 2.10 9.34 11.78
C LEU A 180 1.32 8.61 12.87
N GLY A 181 1.95 7.62 13.53
CA GLY A 181 1.30 6.81 14.56
C GLY A 181 0.78 5.46 14.03
N ALA A 182 0.69 4.51 14.94
CA ALA A 182 0.45 3.09 14.64
C ALA A 182 -0.89 2.82 13.94
N LYS A 183 -1.91 3.65 14.15
CA LYS A 183 -3.21 3.51 13.50
C LYS A 183 -3.18 3.61 11.96
N TYR A 184 -2.12 4.18 11.41
CA TYR A 184 -1.91 4.28 9.96
C TYR A 184 -0.97 3.19 9.43
N ALA A 185 -0.63 2.20 10.25
CA ALA A 185 0.08 1.01 9.81
C ALA A 185 -0.80 0.14 8.88
N PRO A 186 -0.19 -0.62 7.95
CA PRO A 186 -0.96 -1.55 7.15
C PRO A 186 -1.55 -2.67 8.00
N PHE A 187 -2.81 -3.02 7.74
CA PHE A 187 -3.36 -4.28 8.17
C PHE A 187 -2.73 -5.41 7.36
N VAL A 188 -2.08 -6.35 8.03
CA VAL A 188 -1.32 -7.41 7.37
C VAL A 188 -2.14 -8.68 7.23
N VAL A 189 -2.42 -9.09 5.98
CA VAL A 189 -3.02 -10.38 5.68
C VAL A 189 -1.92 -11.37 5.33
N SER A 190 -1.49 -12.15 6.31
CA SER A 190 -0.38 -13.11 6.17
C SER A 190 -0.78 -14.43 5.53
N ASP A 191 -2.02 -14.84 5.69
CA ASP A 191 -2.53 -16.10 5.17
C ASP A 191 -2.62 -16.10 3.63
N ASP A 192 -2.45 -17.29 3.05
CA ASP A 192 -2.47 -17.46 1.60
C ASP A 192 -3.90 -17.66 1.07
N PRO A 193 -4.44 -16.69 0.28
CA PRO A 193 -5.79 -16.80 -0.27
C PRO A 193 -5.96 -17.94 -1.28
N ASN A 194 -4.86 -18.56 -1.73
CA ASN A 194 -4.92 -19.73 -2.60
C ASN A 194 -5.32 -21.02 -1.87
N ARG A 195 -5.18 -21.06 -0.56
CA ARG A 195 -5.50 -22.24 0.25
C ARG A 195 -7.00 -22.38 0.48
N LYS A 196 -7.51 -23.59 0.49
CA LYS A 196 -8.91 -23.89 0.83
C LYS A 196 -9.27 -23.47 2.26
N SER A 197 -8.28 -23.48 3.16
CA SER A 197 -8.42 -23.07 4.56
C SER A 197 -8.20 -21.59 4.79
N PHE A 198 -8.13 -20.78 3.72
CA PHE A 198 -7.92 -19.34 3.86
C PHE A 198 -8.96 -18.69 4.77
N ARG A 199 -8.49 -18.03 5.79
CA ARG A 199 -9.26 -17.18 6.69
C ARG A 199 -8.38 -16.01 7.09
N VAL A 200 -8.94 -14.83 7.11
CA VAL A 200 -8.23 -13.69 7.69
C VAL A 200 -8.42 -13.77 9.20
N ARG A 201 -7.32 -13.96 9.91
CA ARG A 201 -7.33 -13.93 11.38
C ARG A 201 -7.81 -12.55 11.81
N ASP A 202 -8.50 -12.51 12.93
CA ASP A 202 -9.03 -11.26 13.52
C ASP A 202 -10.16 -10.57 12.73
N VAL A 203 -10.69 -11.20 11.68
CA VAL A 203 -11.87 -10.73 10.93
C VAL A 203 -13.12 -11.60 11.18
N ALA A 204 -12.98 -12.73 11.83
CA ALA A 204 -14.09 -13.61 12.17
C ALA A 204 -14.28 -13.69 13.70
N LEU A 205 -15.53 -13.65 14.14
CA LEU A 205 -15.86 -13.93 15.54
C LEU A 205 -15.34 -15.32 15.92
N PRO A 206 -14.73 -15.48 17.11
CA PRO A 206 -14.39 -16.80 17.63
C PRO A 206 -15.61 -17.73 17.61
N SER A 207 -15.37 -19.01 17.36
CA SER A 207 -16.43 -20.02 17.38
C SER A 207 -17.13 -20.03 18.74
N GLY A 208 -18.47 -19.86 18.74
CA GLY A 208 -19.29 -19.83 19.95
C GLY A 208 -19.60 -18.43 20.49
N LEU A 209 -19.18 -17.36 19.80
CA LEU A 209 -19.61 -15.99 20.10
C LEU A 209 -20.51 -15.51 18.95
N ASP A 210 -21.67 -14.98 19.29
CA ASP A 210 -22.49 -14.25 18.33
C ASP A 210 -22.23 -12.73 18.38
N GLY A 211 -22.81 -11.98 17.45
CA GLY A 211 -22.65 -10.53 17.38
C GLY A 211 -23.23 -9.80 18.62
N GLY A 212 -24.22 -10.38 19.29
CA GLY A 212 -24.82 -9.86 20.52
C GLY A 212 -23.87 -9.96 21.69
N ASP A 213 -23.30 -11.14 21.92
CA ASP A 213 -22.32 -11.39 22.99
C ASP A 213 -21.09 -10.49 22.84
N PHE A 214 -20.68 -10.27 21.61
CA PHE A 214 -19.53 -9.42 21.32
C PHE A 214 -19.82 -7.93 21.57
N SER A 215 -21.04 -7.46 21.25
CA SER A 215 -21.50 -6.11 21.56
C SER A 215 -21.53 -5.85 23.07
N VAL A 216 -22.09 -6.78 23.86
CA VAL A 216 -22.12 -6.69 25.32
C VAL A 216 -20.71 -6.59 25.92
N ARG A 217 -19.75 -7.37 25.41
CA ARG A 217 -18.35 -7.29 25.86
C ARG A 217 -17.72 -5.93 25.56
N LYS A 218 -18.01 -5.35 24.36
CA LYS A 218 -17.56 -4.00 23.99
C LYS A 218 -18.12 -2.95 24.97
N ASP A 219 -19.41 -3.03 25.29
CA ASP A 219 -20.06 -2.06 26.16
C ASP A 219 -19.55 -2.16 27.62
N ILE A 220 -19.29 -3.38 28.11
CA ILE A 220 -18.67 -3.61 29.43
C ILE A 220 -17.28 -3.02 29.46
N ARG A 221 -16.43 -3.30 28.43
CA ARG A 221 -15.09 -2.75 28.35
C ARG A 221 -15.12 -1.22 28.31
N SER A 222 -15.93 -0.62 27.39
CA SER A 222 -16.07 0.83 27.30
C SER A 222 -16.51 1.48 28.63
N SER A 223 -17.34 0.79 29.40
CA SER A 223 -17.75 1.26 30.71
C SER A 223 -16.61 1.21 31.72
N ILE A 224 -15.81 0.14 31.72
CA ILE A 224 -14.64 -0.01 32.60
C ILE A 224 -13.57 1.04 32.20
N ASP A 225 -13.29 1.21 30.92
CA ASP A 225 -12.31 2.17 30.42
C ASP A 225 -12.72 3.62 30.76
N LYS A 226 -14.01 3.96 30.66
CA LYS A 226 -14.53 5.26 31.13
C LYS A 226 -14.33 5.48 32.64
N MET A 227 -14.52 4.45 33.46
CA MET A 227 -14.28 4.54 34.90
C MET A 227 -12.80 4.76 35.22
N LEU A 228 -11.89 4.10 34.48
CA LEU A 228 -10.45 4.26 34.66
C LEU A 228 -9.96 5.65 34.17
N ARG A 229 -10.53 6.17 33.09
CA ARG A 229 -10.16 7.48 32.50
C ARG A 229 -10.63 8.69 33.29
N MET A 230 -11.56 8.55 34.17
CA MET A 230 -11.95 9.64 35.11
C MET A 230 -10.78 10.09 36.01
N ASN A 231 -9.70 9.30 36.09
CA ASN A 231 -8.50 9.60 36.85
C ASN A 231 -7.25 10.01 35.99
N ASP A 232 -7.31 9.94 34.67
CA ASP A 232 -6.15 10.19 33.81
C ASP A 232 -6.36 11.41 32.89
N GLU A 233 -5.86 12.57 33.32
CA GLU A 233 -5.75 13.80 32.52
C GLU A 233 -4.56 13.79 31.53
N VAL A 234 -4.08 12.65 31.05
CA VAL A 234 -2.88 12.57 30.21
C VAL A 234 -3.24 12.29 28.75
N ALA A 235 -3.44 13.36 27.99
CA ALA A 235 -3.44 13.34 26.53
C ALA A 235 -2.05 12.96 26.00
N GLY A 236 -1.79 11.70 25.77
CA GLY A 236 -0.51 11.20 25.27
C GLY A 236 -0.16 9.77 25.65
N ASP A 237 -1.05 9.09 26.36
CA ASP A 237 -0.85 7.71 26.79
C ASP A 237 -0.85 6.74 25.59
N PRO A 238 0.20 5.88 25.45
CA PRO A 238 0.20 4.76 24.50
C PRO A 238 -1.02 3.84 24.60
N ALA A 239 -1.71 3.76 25.75
CA ALA A 239 -2.95 3.03 25.92
C ALA A 239 -4.09 3.56 25.04
N MET A 240 -4.12 4.85 24.70
CA MET A 240 -5.10 5.42 23.76
C MET A 240 -4.97 4.83 22.35
N ALA A 241 -3.77 4.46 21.92
CA ALA A 241 -3.55 3.79 20.64
C ALA A 241 -4.15 2.38 20.60
N PHE A 242 -4.17 1.67 21.73
CA PHE A 242 -4.81 0.35 21.83
C PHE A 242 -6.32 0.40 21.63
N ASP A 243 -6.98 1.44 22.10
CA ASP A 243 -8.43 1.60 21.93
C ASP A 243 -8.82 1.83 20.48
N GLU A 244 -8.07 2.67 19.76
CA GLU A 244 -8.31 2.90 18.33
C GLU A 244 -8.14 1.62 17.51
N PHE A 245 -7.12 0.80 17.82
CA PHE A 245 -6.92 -0.50 17.16
C PHE A 245 -8.04 -1.50 17.50
N TYR A 246 -8.50 -1.49 18.75
CA TYR A 246 -9.57 -2.37 19.17
C TYR A 246 -10.89 -2.01 18.48
N ASP A 247 -11.20 -0.73 18.38
CA ASP A 247 -12.40 -0.25 17.69
C ASP A 247 -12.34 -0.55 16.19
N GLN A 248 -11.20 -0.35 15.53
CA GLN A 248 -10.99 -0.76 14.14
C GLN A 248 -11.14 -2.28 13.95
N GLY A 249 -10.58 -3.07 14.84
CA GLY A 249 -10.74 -4.54 14.84
C GLY A 249 -12.20 -4.94 15.03
N PHE A 250 -12.92 -4.28 15.92
CA PHE A 250 -14.34 -4.52 16.17
C PHE A 250 -15.20 -4.17 14.95
N GLU A 251 -14.98 -2.99 14.33
CA GLU A 251 -15.67 -2.56 13.13
C GLU A 251 -15.44 -3.55 11.99
N LEU A 252 -14.20 -3.98 11.80
CA LEU A 252 -13.81 -4.96 10.77
C LEU A 252 -14.53 -6.30 10.95
N ILE A 253 -14.60 -6.82 12.18
CA ILE A 253 -15.28 -8.09 12.52
C ILE A 253 -16.80 -7.97 12.35
N SER A 254 -17.36 -6.80 12.65
CA SER A 254 -18.81 -6.54 12.63
C SER A 254 -19.34 -6.21 11.24
N SER A 255 -18.48 -5.75 10.32
CA SER A 255 -18.89 -5.32 8.98
C SER A 255 -19.06 -6.53 8.05
N LYS A 256 -20.29 -6.70 7.56
CA LYS A 256 -20.61 -7.72 6.54
C LYS A 256 -19.91 -7.43 5.21
N GLU A 257 -19.74 -6.17 4.88
CA GLU A 257 -19.06 -5.68 3.67
C GLU A 257 -17.58 -6.02 3.73
N ALA A 258 -16.94 -5.79 4.87
CA ALA A 258 -15.55 -6.18 5.10
C ALA A 258 -15.36 -7.70 5.00
N GLN A 259 -16.20 -8.48 5.67
CA GLN A 259 -16.17 -9.95 5.59
C GLN A 259 -16.38 -10.44 4.14
N ALA A 260 -17.31 -9.83 3.41
CA ALA A 260 -17.57 -10.15 2.00
C ALA A 260 -16.34 -9.85 1.11
N ALA A 261 -15.59 -8.78 1.38
CA ALA A 261 -14.37 -8.46 0.63
C ALA A 261 -13.30 -9.56 0.75
N PHE A 262 -13.18 -10.18 1.93
CA PHE A 262 -12.22 -11.27 2.16
C PHE A 262 -12.68 -12.63 1.61
N ASP A 263 -13.96 -12.80 1.32
CA ASP A 263 -14.49 -14.08 0.81
C ASP A 263 -14.14 -14.28 -0.66
N ILE A 264 -12.89 -14.68 -0.91
CA ILE A 264 -12.40 -15.00 -2.26
C ILE A 264 -13.11 -16.23 -2.85
N GLY A 265 -13.78 -17.03 -2.03
CA GLY A 265 -14.58 -18.18 -2.46
C GLY A 265 -15.80 -17.79 -3.31
N LYS A 266 -16.27 -16.57 -3.19
CA LYS A 266 -17.36 -16.02 -4.02
C LYS A 266 -16.96 -15.73 -5.46
N GLU A 267 -15.66 -15.67 -5.74
CA GLU A 267 -15.19 -15.50 -7.11
C GLU A 267 -15.33 -16.80 -7.90
N ASP A 268 -15.78 -16.66 -9.13
CA ASP A 268 -15.94 -17.80 -10.02
C ASP A 268 -14.59 -18.48 -10.36
N GLY A 269 -14.69 -19.73 -10.82
CA GLY A 269 -13.51 -20.53 -11.13
C GLY A 269 -12.66 -19.96 -12.26
N ALA A 270 -13.28 -19.33 -13.26
CA ALA A 270 -12.59 -18.75 -14.41
C ALA A 270 -11.80 -17.51 -14.00
N THR A 271 -12.39 -16.61 -13.23
CA THR A 271 -11.73 -15.42 -12.65
C THR A 271 -10.53 -15.83 -11.79
N ARG A 272 -10.71 -16.75 -10.85
CA ARG A 272 -9.61 -17.24 -10.02
C ARG A 272 -8.49 -17.86 -10.83
N THR A 273 -8.80 -18.53 -11.93
CA THR A 273 -7.81 -19.13 -12.83
C THR A 273 -7.09 -18.08 -13.68
N ALA A 274 -7.80 -17.04 -14.14
CA ALA A 274 -7.22 -15.92 -14.89
C ALA A 274 -6.16 -15.17 -14.06
N PHE A 275 -6.42 -14.95 -12.76
CA PHE A 275 -5.44 -14.39 -11.82
C PHE A 275 -4.29 -15.35 -11.48
N GLY A 276 -4.44 -16.64 -11.76
CA GLY A 276 -3.49 -17.70 -11.38
C GLY A 276 -3.80 -18.34 -10.03
N ARG A 277 -3.86 -19.70 -10.02
CA ARG A 277 -4.07 -20.52 -8.82
C ARG A 277 -2.76 -20.68 -8.03
N ASN A 278 -2.15 -19.54 -7.68
CA ASN A 278 -0.91 -19.46 -6.91
C ASN A 278 -1.02 -18.33 -5.86
N PRO A 279 -0.12 -18.28 -4.87
CA PRO A 279 -0.20 -17.31 -3.79
C PRO A 279 -0.24 -15.86 -4.27
N PHE A 280 0.57 -15.46 -5.25
CA PHE A 280 0.60 -14.08 -5.75
C PHE A 280 -0.68 -13.72 -6.50
N GLY A 281 -1.14 -14.57 -7.41
CA GLY A 281 -2.35 -14.32 -8.20
C GLY A 281 -3.60 -14.20 -7.34
N GLN A 282 -3.73 -15.05 -6.30
CA GLN A 282 -4.89 -14.97 -5.41
C GLN A 282 -4.81 -13.77 -4.43
N ARG A 283 -3.60 -13.31 -4.07
CA ARG A 283 -3.43 -12.02 -3.37
C ARG A 283 -3.78 -10.83 -4.27
N ALA A 284 -3.43 -10.87 -5.55
CA ALA A 284 -3.83 -9.84 -6.51
C ALA A 284 -5.36 -9.76 -6.66
N LEU A 285 -6.02 -10.91 -6.72
CA LEU A 285 -7.48 -10.98 -6.72
C LEU A 285 -8.09 -10.44 -5.42
N LEU A 286 -7.52 -10.77 -4.27
CA LEU A 286 -7.96 -10.22 -2.99
C LEU A 286 -7.76 -8.70 -2.94
N ALA A 287 -6.64 -8.17 -3.44
CA ALA A 287 -6.39 -6.73 -3.53
C ALA A 287 -7.45 -6.02 -4.37
N ARG A 288 -7.84 -6.59 -5.53
CA ARG A 288 -8.96 -6.08 -6.33
C ARG A 288 -10.24 -5.99 -5.51
N ARG A 289 -10.60 -7.03 -4.76
CA ARG A 289 -11.80 -7.07 -3.93
C ARG A 289 -11.79 -6.04 -2.81
N LEU A 290 -10.64 -5.86 -2.15
CA LEU A 290 -10.46 -4.84 -1.12
C LEU A 290 -10.65 -3.43 -1.68
N VAL A 291 -10.06 -3.14 -2.84
CA VAL A 291 -10.25 -1.85 -3.52
C VAL A 291 -11.71 -1.64 -3.94
N GLN A 292 -12.38 -2.65 -4.46
CA GLN A 292 -13.82 -2.61 -4.79
C GLN A 292 -14.70 -2.37 -3.55
N ALA A 293 -14.23 -2.79 -2.36
CA ALA A 293 -14.90 -2.51 -1.08
C ALA A 293 -14.54 -1.12 -0.51
N GLY A 294 -13.72 -0.33 -1.19
CA GLY A 294 -13.40 1.04 -0.82
C GLY A 294 -12.05 1.24 -0.11
N VAL A 295 -11.19 0.22 -0.05
CA VAL A 295 -9.84 0.36 0.50
C VAL A 295 -8.97 1.21 -0.44
N PRO A 296 -8.44 2.36 0.00
CA PRO A 296 -7.71 3.26 -0.90
C PRO A 296 -6.27 2.81 -1.19
N PHE A 297 -5.65 1.96 -0.36
CA PHE A 297 -4.28 1.53 -0.60
C PHE A 297 -4.02 0.07 -0.21
N VAL A 298 -3.47 -0.70 -1.14
CA VAL A 298 -3.08 -2.10 -0.91
C VAL A 298 -1.67 -2.32 -1.42
N THR A 299 -0.78 -2.87 -0.58
CA THR A 299 0.56 -3.33 -1.00
C THR A 299 0.57 -4.85 -1.19
N LEU A 300 0.96 -5.30 -2.37
CA LEU A 300 1.32 -6.68 -2.66
C LEU A 300 2.83 -6.82 -2.59
N TYR A 301 3.33 -7.39 -1.51
CA TYR A 301 4.75 -7.66 -1.34
C TYR A 301 5.13 -8.99 -1.99
N GLU A 302 6.09 -8.95 -2.90
CA GLU A 302 6.62 -10.14 -3.56
C GLU A 302 8.14 -10.14 -3.47
N GLY A 303 8.71 -10.99 -2.62
CA GLY A 303 10.15 -11.06 -2.39
C GLY A 303 10.90 -11.97 -3.37
N GLY A 304 12.23 -12.03 -3.25
CA GLY A 304 13.08 -12.95 -4.01
C GLY A 304 13.36 -12.51 -5.45
N TRP A 305 13.42 -11.21 -5.70
CA TRP A 305 13.80 -10.66 -7.00
C TRP A 305 15.28 -10.28 -7.11
N ASP A 306 16.02 -10.40 -6.01
CA ASP A 306 17.47 -10.19 -5.99
C ASP A 306 18.21 -11.47 -6.44
N HIS A 307 18.53 -11.54 -7.72
CA HIS A 307 19.21 -12.68 -8.30
C HIS A 307 20.69 -12.37 -8.49
N HIS A 308 21.54 -13.05 -7.74
CA HIS A 308 23.00 -12.96 -7.86
C HIS A 308 23.58 -14.04 -8.79
N VAL A 309 22.85 -15.11 -9.03
CA VAL A 309 23.22 -16.23 -9.91
C VAL A 309 21.97 -16.83 -10.56
N GLY A 310 22.12 -17.43 -11.75
CA GLY A 310 21.06 -18.21 -12.39
C GLY A 310 19.78 -17.43 -12.71
N ILE A 311 19.90 -16.14 -13.02
CA ILE A 311 18.77 -15.24 -13.22
C ILE A 311 17.83 -15.74 -14.33
N PHE A 312 18.32 -16.21 -15.44
CA PHE A 312 17.50 -16.62 -16.60
C PHE A 312 16.62 -17.84 -16.23
N ASP A 313 17.19 -18.87 -15.60
CA ASP A 313 16.45 -20.04 -15.15
C ASP A 313 15.38 -19.70 -14.09
N ALA A 314 15.70 -18.75 -13.22
CA ALA A 314 14.76 -18.28 -12.22
C ALA A 314 13.59 -17.50 -12.86
N LEU A 315 13.87 -16.64 -13.83
CA LEU A 315 12.87 -15.84 -14.51
C LEU A 315 12.03 -16.64 -15.51
N ASP A 316 12.61 -17.64 -16.18
CA ASP A 316 11.87 -18.58 -17.05
C ASP A 316 10.72 -19.28 -16.28
N LYS A 317 10.96 -19.60 -15.01
CA LYS A 317 9.95 -20.23 -14.14
C LYS A 317 8.95 -19.23 -13.53
N ARG A 318 9.40 -18.04 -13.21
CA ARG A 318 8.63 -17.10 -12.41
C ARG A 318 7.79 -16.12 -13.24
N LEU A 319 8.40 -15.51 -14.28
CA LEU A 319 7.77 -14.44 -15.04
C LEU A 319 6.43 -14.82 -15.67
N PRO A 320 6.24 -16.01 -16.29
CA PRO A 320 4.98 -16.30 -16.97
C PRO A 320 3.75 -16.28 -16.06
N SER A 321 3.86 -16.82 -14.84
CA SER A 321 2.76 -16.79 -13.88
C SER A 321 2.55 -15.41 -13.27
N PHE A 322 3.63 -14.70 -12.96
CA PHE A 322 3.63 -13.37 -12.38
C PHE A 322 3.00 -12.35 -13.33
N GLU A 323 3.47 -12.27 -14.58
CA GLU A 323 2.94 -11.33 -15.58
C GLU A 323 1.47 -11.61 -15.90
N SER A 324 1.06 -12.91 -15.91
CA SER A 324 -0.33 -13.30 -16.10
C SER A 324 -1.24 -12.74 -15.02
N SER A 325 -0.80 -12.81 -13.75
CA SER A 325 -1.57 -12.30 -12.63
C SER A 325 -1.72 -10.78 -12.67
N ILE A 326 -0.66 -10.05 -13.07
CA ILE A 326 -0.71 -8.59 -13.21
C ILE A 326 -1.61 -8.20 -14.39
N ALA A 327 -1.48 -8.87 -15.52
CA ALA A 327 -2.33 -8.60 -16.67
C ALA A 327 -3.82 -8.83 -16.37
N ALA A 328 -4.15 -9.86 -15.57
CA ALA A 328 -5.51 -10.11 -15.12
C ALA A 328 -6.03 -9.02 -14.16
N LEU A 329 -5.14 -8.45 -13.32
CA LEU A 329 -5.51 -7.35 -12.41
C LEU A 329 -5.79 -6.05 -13.16
N ILE A 330 -5.10 -5.78 -14.27
CA ILE A 330 -5.24 -4.56 -15.06
C ILE A 330 -6.48 -4.61 -15.99
N ASN A 331 -6.85 -5.79 -16.49
CA ASN A 331 -8.00 -5.99 -17.37
C ASN A 331 -9.33 -6.06 -16.61
#